data_9d6fa9aa3c40031d893ee3f0829707b5
#
_entry.id   9d6fa9aa3c40031d893ee3f0829707b5
#
_cell.length_a   1.000
_cell.length_b   1.000
_cell.length_c   1.000
_cell.angle_alpha   90.00
_cell.angle_beta   90.00
_cell.angle_gamma   90.00
#
_symmetry.space_group_name_H-M   'P 1'
#
loop_
_entity.id
_entity.type
_entity.pdbx_description
1 polymer ?
#
loop_
_entity_poly.entity_id
_entity_poly.type
_entity_poly.pdbx_seq_one_letter_code
_entity_poly.pdbx_strand_id
1 'polypeptide(L)'
;MLLMRPPGVYRAQEDTSLLRAVLRERGRIAGRSVLDVGSGTGALGIEAFRAGAASLTSIDLSRRSVLASWLNSRLHGVPAKVRRGDLFAPVSPHRFDLVLANPPYMPASSPLPPRHRMARCWDAGPDGRILLDRICAGVSSVLNEDGALLLVQSELADEQATLAQLKEAGLVPEVLARAHVPFGPVLRARAPMLRARGLLGPDQVEEELVVIEARHG
;
A
#
# COMPACT_ATOMS: atom_id res chain seq x y z
N MET A 1 11.25 14.31 -2.82
CA MET A 1 10.19 14.71 -3.79
C MET A 1 9.15 15.55 -3.05
N LEU A 2 8.88 16.78 -3.51
CA LEU A 2 7.82 17.61 -2.95
C LEU A 2 6.48 17.19 -3.53
N LEU A 3 5.49 16.91 -2.66
CA LEU A 3 4.14 16.49 -3.06
C LEU A 3 3.09 17.39 -2.41
N MET A 4 2.15 17.84 -3.19
CA MET A 4 0.95 18.51 -2.68
C MET A 4 0.07 17.50 -1.96
N ARG A 5 -0.36 17.82 -0.74
CA ARG A 5 -1.16 16.99 0.11
C ARG A 5 -2.35 17.73 0.69
N PRO A 6 -3.52 17.64 0.07
CA PRO A 6 -4.74 18.19 0.65
C PRO A 6 -5.06 17.56 2.02
N PRO A 7 -5.78 18.27 2.90
CA PRO A 7 -6.25 17.69 4.15
C PRO A 7 -7.08 16.43 3.92
N GLY A 8 -6.78 15.36 4.70
CA GLY A 8 -7.45 14.05 4.56
C GLY A 8 -6.82 13.11 3.53
N VAL A 9 -5.64 13.44 2.99
CA VAL A 9 -4.81 12.53 2.19
C VAL A 9 -3.64 12.05 3.04
N TYR A 10 -3.28 10.78 2.90
CA TYR A 10 -2.17 10.16 3.62
C TYR A 10 -0.86 10.90 3.33
N ARG A 11 -0.07 11.11 4.38
CA ARG A 11 1.30 11.59 4.24
C ARG A 11 2.23 10.37 4.11
N ALA A 12 2.97 10.29 3.03
CA ALA A 12 4.02 9.27 2.89
C ALA A 12 4.96 9.32 4.11
N GLN A 13 5.15 8.18 4.75
CA GLN A 13 5.98 7.99 5.94
C GLN A 13 7.00 6.89 5.70
N GLU A 14 7.48 6.25 6.77
CA GLU A 14 8.54 5.23 6.72
C GLU A 14 8.14 4.01 5.86
N ASP A 15 6.87 3.60 5.91
CA ASP A 15 6.30 2.54 5.08
C ASP A 15 6.46 2.82 3.58
N THR A 16 6.06 4.02 3.17
CA THR A 16 6.23 4.46 1.78
C THR A 16 7.72 4.55 1.42
N SER A 17 8.56 4.99 2.37
CA SER A 17 10.00 5.11 2.15
C SER A 17 10.66 3.75 1.98
N LEU A 18 10.29 2.76 2.78
CA LEU A 18 10.76 1.39 2.69
C LEU A 18 10.36 0.75 1.34
N LEU A 19 9.09 0.86 0.96
CA LEU A 19 8.62 0.34 -0.32
C LEU A 19 9.31 1.01 -1.51
N ARG A 20 9.58 2.32 -1.44
CA ARG A 20 10.34 3.05 -2.47
C ARG A 20 11.80 2.60 -2.55
N ALA A 21 12.44 2.27 -1.43
CA ALA A 21 13.80 1.74 -1.42
C ALA A 21 13.86 0.39 -2.14
N VAL A 22 12.98 -0.55 -1.79
CA VAL A 22 12.85 -1.85 -2.46
C VAL A 22 12.57 -1.69 -3.95
N LEU A 23 11.67 -0.77 -4.31
CA LEU A 23 11.33 -0.47 -5.70
C LEU A 23 12.57 -0.04 -6.53
N ARG A 24 13.45 0.80 -5.96
CA ARG A 24 14.68 1.26 -6.62
C ARG A 24 15.74 0.16 -6.76
N GLU A 25 15.93 -0.63 -5.71
CA GLU A 25 16.95 -1.69 -5.68
C GLU A 25 16.63 -2.82 -6.65
N ARG A 26 15.36 -3.10 -6.87
CA ARG A 26 14.93 -4.17 -7.77
C ARG A 26 15.23 -3.95 -9.24
N GLY A 27 15.36 -2.71 -9.72
CA GLY A 27 15.79 -2.38 -11.08
C GLY A 27 14.93 -2.93 -12.24
N ARG A 28 13.87 -3.69 -11.95
CA ARG A 28 13.02 -4.39 -12.93
C ARG A 28 11.74 -3.60 -13.27
N ILE A 29 11.83 -2.27 -13.33
CA ILE A 29 10.67 -1.41 -13.55
C ILE A 29 10.64 -0.87 -14.98
N ALA A 30 11.82 -0.76 -15.61
CA ALA A 30 11.93 -0.22 -16.94
C ALA A 30 11.05 -0.98 -17.95
N GLY A 31 10.26 -0.25 -18.71
CA GLY A 31 9.35 -0.79 -19.71
C GLY A 31 8.05 -1.43 -19.17
N ARG A 32 7.84 -1.50 -17.84
CA ARG A 32 6.67 -2.16 -17.24
C ARG A 32 5.46 -1.24 -17.15
N SER A 33 4.29 -1.85 -17.25
CA SER A 33 3.01 -1.24 -16.90
C SER A 33 2.77 -1.34 -15.39
N VAL A 34 2.53 -0.20 -14.71
CA VAL A 34 2.42 -0.12 -13.25
C VAL A 34 1.03 0.31 -12.82
N LEU A 35 0.50 -0.39 -11.82
CA LEU A 35 -0.71 -0.03 -11.08
C LEU A 35 -0.35 0.37 -9.65
N ASP A 36 -0.72 1.58 -9.23
CA ASP A 36 -0.59 2.09 -7.86
C ASP A 36 -1.98 2.08 -7.19
N VAL A 37 -2.21 1.12 -6.29
CA VAL A 37 -3.50 0.90 -5.61
C VAL A 37 -3.51 1.59 -4.25
N GLY A 38 -4.54 2.41 -4.02
CA GLY A 38 -4.57 3.28 -2.84
C GLY A 38 -3.52 4.39 -2.94
N SER A 39 -3.40 5.00 -4.12
CA SER A 39 -2.27 5.86 -4.50
C SER A 39 -2.03 7.08 -3.62
N GLY A 40 -3.02 7.52 -2.83
CA GLY A 40 -2.88 8.67 -1.92
C GLY A 40 -2.41 9.92 -2.65
N THR A 41 -1.17 10.34 -2.38
CA THR A 41 -0.52 11.47 -3.08
C THR A 41 0.10 11.09 -4.43
N GLY A 42 0.13 9.81 -4.81
CA GLY A 42 0.79 9.31 -6.00
C GLY A 42 2.30 9.07 -5.83
N ALA A 43 2.80 9.05 -4.59
CA ALA A 43 4.23 8.97 -4.30
C ALA A 43 4.91 7.73 -4.91
N LEU A 44 4.28 6.56 -4.77
CA LEU A 44 4.82 5.28 -5.27
C LEU A 44 4.77 5.22 -6.80
N GLY A 45 3.64 5.57 -7.38
CA GLY A 45 3.48 5.57 -8.84
C GLY A 45 4.43 6.53 -9.54
N ILE A 46 4.62 7.76 -9.01
CA ILE A 46 5.59 8.72 -9.55
C ILE A 46 7.01 8.18 -9.45
N GLU A 47 7.37 7.52 -8.35
CA GLU A 47 8.68 6.88 -8.19
C GLU A 47 8.89 5.76 -9.22
N ALA A 48 7.89 4.88 -9.40
CA ALA A 48 7.95 3.81 -10.40
C ALA A 48 8.12 4.35 -11.82
N PHE A 49 7.40 5.42 -12.18
CA PHE A 49 7.55 6.04 -13.48
C PHE A 49 8.95 6.64 -13.69
N ARG A 50 9.51 7.30 -12.66
CA ARG A 50 10.89 7.81 -12.70
C ARG A 50 11.95 6.72 -12.78
N ALA A 51 11.63 5.52 -12.28
CA ALA A 51 12.48 4.34 -12.43
C ALA A 51 12.33 3.65 -13.79
N GLY A 52 11.58 4.26 -14.74
CA GLY A 52 11.48 3.82 -16.12
C GLY A 52 10.24 3.03 -16.49
N ALA A 53 9.18 3.03 -15.66
CA ALA A 53 7.92 2.39 -16.04
C ALA A 53 7.39 2.97 -17.37
N ALA A 54 6.87 2.09 -18.23
CA ALA A 54 6.30 2.50 -19.53
C ALA A 54 4.94 3.18 -19.37
N SER A 55 4.17 2.79 -18.37
CA SER A 55 2.87 3.39 -18.09
C SER A 55 2.54 3.33 -16.60
N LEU A 56 1.73 4.29 -16.14
CA LEU A 56 1.23 4.36 -14.78
C LEU A 56 -0.28 4.54 -14.76
N THR A 57 -0.94 3.64 -14.02
CA THR A 57 -2.32 3.81 -13.60
C THR A 57 -2.37 3.91 -12.08
N SER A 58 -3.05 4.91 -11.55
CA SER A 58 -3.23 5.12 -10.10
C SER A 58 -4.70 5.07 -9.74
N ILE A 59 -5.04 4.36 -8.67
CA ILE A 59 -6.41 4.22 -8.17
C ILE A 59 -6.47 4.64 -6.72
N ASP A 60 -7.51 5.38 -6.36
CA ASP A 60 -7.86 5.65 -4.97
C ASP A 60 -9.39 5.79 -4.81
N LEU A 61 -9.91 5.38 -3.67
CA LEU A 61 -11.33 5.52 -3.33
C LEU A 61 -11.69 6.99 -3.05
N SER A 62 -10.77 7.75 -2.47
CA SER A 62 -10.94 9.12 -2.05
C SER A 62 -10.81 10.10 -3.23
N ARG A 63 -11.82 10.94 -3.46
CA ARG A 63 -11.75 12.03 -4.46
C ARG A 63 -10.56 12.96 -4.24
N ARG A 64 -10.17 13.19 -2.97
CA ARG A 64 -9.05 14.07 -2.61
C ARG A 64 -7.71 13.44 -2.96
N SER A 65 -7.57 12.13 -2.72
CA SER A 65 -6.38 11.37 -3.12
C SER A 65 -6.26 11.31 -4.65
N VAL A 66 -7.35 11.06 -5.36
CA VAL A 66 -7.40 11.11 -6.84
C VAL A 66 -6.92 12.46 -7.36
N LEU A 67 -7.45 13.55 -6.80
CA LEU A 67 -7.01 14.90 -7.19
C LEU A 67 -5.55 15.15 -6.86
N ALA A 68 -5.09 14.74 -5.66
CA ALA A 68 -3.70 14.89 -5.24
C ALA A 68 -2.75 14.08 -6.13
N SER A 69 -3.07 12.80 -6.39
CA SER A 69 -2.28 11.94 -7.27
C SER A 69 -2.20 12.51 -8.69
N TRP A 70 -3.33 12.96 -9.25
CA TRP A 70 -3.36 13.57 -10.56
C TRP A 70 -2.51 14.84 -10.64
N LEU A 71 -2.69 15.77 -9.67
CA LEU A 71 -1.95 17.04 -9.64
C LEU A 71 -0.45 16.80 -9.48
N ASN A 72 -0.06 15.93 -8.53
CA ASN A 72 1.34 15.59 -8.31
C ASN A 72 1.98 14.93 -9.54
N SER A 73 1.26 14.00 -10.18
CA SER A 73 1.75 13.38 -11.42
C SER A 73 2.03 14.44 -12.51
N ARG A 74 1.10 15.39 -12.69
CA ARG A 74 1.29 16.52 -13.63
C ARG A 74 2.48 17.41 -13.26
N LEU A 75 2.61 17.80 -12.00
CA LEU A 75 3.73 18.63 -11.50
C LEU A 75 5.09 17.94 -11.67
N HIS A 76 5.11 16.62 -11.67
CA HIS A 76 6.32 15.83 -11.83
C HIS A 76 6.53 15.31 -13.26
N GLY A 77 5.72 15.74 -14.24
CA GLY A 77 5.85 15.35 -15.66
C GLY A 77 5.49 13.88 -15.91
N VAL A 78 4.68 13.25 -15.03
CA VAL A 78 4.30 11.84 -15.14
C VAL A 78 2.90 11.73 -15.80
N PRO A 79 2.78 11.07 -16.98
CA PRO A 79 1.50 10.90 -17.68
C PRO A 79 0.66 9.77 -17.04
N ALA A 80 0.29 9.90 -15.77
CA ALA A 80 -0.49 8.90 -15.05
C ALA A 80 -1.97 8.92 -15.46
N LYS A 81 -2.56 7.72 -15.62
CA LYS A 81 -4.01 7.52 -15.69
C LYS A 81 -4.55 7.40 -14.27
N VAL A 82 -5.13 8.47 -13.72
CA VAL A 82 -5.65 8.45 -12.35
C VAL A 82 -7.16 8.19 -12.38
N ARG A 83 -7.60 7.16 -11.65
CA ARG A 83 -9.00 6.73 -11.59
C ARG A 83 -9.51 6.69 -10.16
N ARG A 84 -10.78 7.04 -9.98
CA ARG A 84 -11.45 6.84 -8.70
C ARG A 84 -12.14 5.49 -8.69
N GLY A 85 -11.94 4.71 -7.63
CA GLY A 85 -12.66 3.47 -7.41
C GLY A 85 -12.12 2.63 -6.28
N ASP A 86 -12.75 1.50 -6.06
CA ASP A 86 -12.44 0.57 -5.00
C ASP A 86 -11.52 -0.54 -5.53
N LEU A 87 -10.28 -0.54 -5.03
CA LEU A 87 -9.22 -1.50 -5.38
C LEU A 87 -9.12 -1.71 -6.90
N PHE A 88 -9.32 -2.93 -7.39
CA PHE A 88 -9.10 -3.33 -8.78
C PHE A 88 -10.29 -3.09 -9.71
N ALA A 89 -11.48 -2.78 -9.17
CA ALA A 89 -12.71 -2.63 -9.96
C ALA A 89 -12.56 -1.63 -11.14
N PRO A 90 -11.90 -0.46 -11.01
CA PRO A 90 -11.80 0.51 -12.12
C PRO A 90 -10.89 0.06 -13.26
N VAL A 91 -10.10 -0.98 -13.11
CA VAL A 91 -9.12 -1.42 -14.11
C VAL A 91 -9.42 -2.76 -14.74
N SER A 92 -10.35 -3.54 -14.19
CA SER A 92 -10.78 -4.79 -14.82
C SER A 92 -11.30 -4.53 -16.25
N PRO A 93 -10.90 -5.33 -17.27
CA PRO A 93 -10.08 -6.55 -17.22
C PRO A 93 -8.57 -6.32 -17.48
N HIS A 94 -8.04 -5.10 -17.33
CA HIS A 94 -6.65 -4.80 -17.62
C HIS A 94 -5.72 -5.49 -16.63
N ARG A 95 -4.55 -5.90 -17.12
CA ARG A 95 -3.48 -6.50 -16.32
C ARG A 95 -2.22 -5.64 -16.35
N PHE A 96 -1.37 -5.82 -15.33
CA PHE A 96 -0.19 -5.01 -15.09
C PHE A 96 1.02 -5.89 -14.79
N ASP A 97 2.20 -5.38 -15.12
CA ASP A 97 3.46 -6.06 -14.82
C ASP A 97 3.92 -5.82 -13.38
N LEU A 98 3.44 -4.73 -12.76
CA LEU A 98 3.75 -4.40 -11.39
C LEU A 98 2.54 -3.73 -10.72
N VAL A 99 2.11 -4.30 -9.60
CA VAL A 99 1.11 -3.70 -8.71
C VAL A 99 1.81 -3.23 -7.44
N LEU A 100 1.65 -1.97 -7.09
CA LEU A 100 2.16 -1.34 -5.86
C LEU A 100 0.99 -1.14 -4.90
N ALA A 101 1.17 -1.51 -3.63
CA ALA A 101 0.15 -1.33 -2.61
C ALA A 101 0.76 -0.92 -1.27
N ASN A 102 0.33 0.22 -0.76
CA ASN A 102 0.50 0.64 0.64
C ASN A 102 -0.89 0.93 1.21
N PRO A 103 -1.68 -0.12 1.51
CA PRO A 103 -3.04 0.05 2.00
C PRO A 103 -3.04 0.45 3.48
N PRO A 104 -4.14 0.99 4.01
CA PRO A 104 -4.38 1.00 5.46
C PRO A 104 -4.24 -0.41 6.05
N TYR A 105 -3.46 -0.53 7.11
CA TYR A 105 -3.21 -1.80 7.83
C TYR A 105 -3.22 -1.63 9.36
N MET A 106 -3.59 -0.48 9.88
CA MET A 106 -3.59 -0.23 11.32
C MET A 106 -4.82 -0.83 11.99
N PRO A 107 -4.64 -1.70 13.01
CA PRO A 107 -5.76 -2.20 13.81
C PRO A 107 -6.53 -1.07 14.49
N ALA A 108 -7.87 -1.16 14.43
CA ALA A 108 -8.81 -0.20 14.97
C ALA A 108 -9.71 -0.84 16.02
N SER A 109 -10.36 -0.02 16.86
CA SER A 109 -11.30 -0.52 17.87
C SER A 109 -12.66 -0.92 17.29
N SER A 110 -12.97 -0.52 16.06
CA SER A 110 -14.27 -0.75 15.42
C SER A 110 -14.12 -1.52 14.12
N PRO A 111 -14.99 -2.49 13.83
CA PRO A 111 -15.07 -3.15 12.53
C PRO A 111 -15.71 -2.27 11.46
N LEU A 112 -16.36 -1.18 11.86
CA LEU A 112 -17.02 -0.27 10.93
C LEU A 112 -16.01 0.71 10.31
N PRO A 113 -16.22 1.11 9.05
CA PRO A 113 -15.41 2.14 8.42
C PRO A 113 -15.38 3.41 9.27
N PRO A 114 -14.21 4.05 9.44
CA PRO A 114 -14.10 5.20 10.30
C PRO A 114 -14.95 6.37 9.78
N ARG A 115 -15.64 7.05 10.70
CA ARG A 115 -16.46 8.23 10.39
C ARG A 115 -15.60 9.41 9.93
N HIS A 116 -14.41 9.56 10.49
CA HIS A 116 -13.47 10.63 10.16
C HIS A 116 -12.62 10.29 8.93
N ARG A 117 -12.54 11.23 7.99
CA ARG A 117 -11.84 11.04 6.70
C ARG A 117 -10.36 10.69 6.87
N MET A 118 -9.69 11.28 7.86
CA MET A 118 -8.27 10.99 8.14
C MET A 118 -8.06 9.55 8.60
N ALA A 119 -8.92 9.03 9.46
CA ALA A 119 -8.81 7.66 9.95
C ALA A 119 -8.87 6.60 8.83
N ARG A 120 -9.57 6.90 7.73
CA ARG A 120 -9.61 6.02 6.54
C ARG A 120 -8.25 5.82 5.86
N CYS A 121 -7.25 6.64 6.19
CA CYS A 121 -5.91 6.52 5.64
C CYS A 121 -5.09 5.42 6.32
N TRP A 122 -5.53 4.92 7.49
CA TRP A 122 -4.79 3.91 8.25
C TRP A 122 -5.66 2.85 8.91
N ASP A 123 -6.95 3.12 9.21
CA ASP A 123 -7.85 2.16 9.86
C ASP A 123 -8.24 1.03 8.90
N ALA A 124 -7.97 -0.19 9.30
CA ALA A 124 -8.26 -1.38 8.52
C ALA A 124 -8.98 -2.49 9.32
N GLY A 125 -9.87 -2.09 10.24
CA GLY A 125 -10.65 -3.01 11.07
C GLY A 125 -9.92 -3.51 12.31
N PRO A 126 -10.52 -4.44 13.06
CA PRO A 126 -9.97 -4.88 14.35
C PRO A 126 -8.57 -5.46 14.27
N ASP A 127 -8.25 -6.18 13.22
CA ASP A 127 -6.99 -6.87 12.97
C ASP A 127 -6.07 -6.16 11.96
N GLY A 128 -6.52 -5.03 11.41
CA GLY A 128 -5.75 -4.31 10.40
C GLY A 128 -5.81 -4.92 9.00
N ARG A 129 -6.69 -5.89 8.74
CA ARG A 129 -6.61 -6.73 7.54
C ARG A 129 -7.66 -6.46 6.46
N ILE A 130 -8.69 -5.66 6.73
CA ILE A 130 -9.83 -5.49 5.79
C ILE A 130 -9.40 -5.23 4.34
N LEU A 131 -8.38 -4.39 4.12
CA LEU A 131 -7.91 -4.10 2.77
C LEU A 131 -6.82 -5.06 2.30
N LEU A 132 -5.96 -5.53 3.19
CA LEU A 132 -4.95 -6.54 2.88
C LEU A 132 -5.59 -7.80 2.32
N ASP A 133 -6.59 -8.36 3.00
CA ASP A 133 -7.29 -9.58 2.57
C ASP A 133 -7.93 -9.42 1.20
N ARG A 134 -8.55 -8.27 0.94
CA ARG A 134 -9.15 -7.97 -0.37
C ARG A 134 -8.12 -7.78 -1.48
N ILE A 135 -6.94 -7.21 -1.17
CA ILE A 135 -5.84 -7.10 -2.13
C ILE A 135 -5.29 -8.48 -2.43
N CYS A 136 -4.99 -9.29 -1.42
CA CYS A 136 -4.47 -10.64 -1.60
C CYS A 136 -5.40 -11.51 -2.45
N ALA A 137 -6.70 -11.48 -2.15
CA ALA A 137 -7.70 -12.25 -2.90
C ALA A 137 -7.89 -11.81 -4.36
N GLY A 138 -7.66 -10.52 -4.65
CA GLY A 138 -7.97 -9.95 -5.96
C GLY A 138 -6.79 -9.70 -6.88
N VAL A 139 -5.57 -9.60 -6.36
CA VAL A 139 -4.42 -9.10 -7.12
C VAL A 139 -4.02 -10.01 -8.29
N SER A 140 -4.13 -11.32 -8.15
CA SER A 140 -3.84 -12.29 -9.22
C SER A 140 -4.65 -12.00 -10.51
N SER A 141 -5.87 -11.49 -10.37
CA SER A 141 -6.74 -11.16 -11.51
C SER A 141 -6.25 -9.98 -12.35
N VAL A 142 -5.39 -9.14 -11.81
CA VAL A 142 -4.85 -7.93 -12.47
C VAL A 142 -3.34 -7.99 -12.73
N LEU A 143 -2.68 -9.10 -12.42
CA LEU A 143 -1.28 -9.34 -12.75
C LEU A 143 -1.16 -10.03 -14.13
N ASN A 144 -0.19 -9.58 -14.94
CA ASN A 144 0.30 -10.34 -16.06
C ASN A 144 1.02 -11.62 -15.58
N GLU A 145 1.28 -12.59 -16.47
CA GLU A 145 1.94 -13.86 -16.11
C GLU A 145 3.29 -13.64 -15.40
N ASP A 146 4.12 -12.70 -15.90
CA ASP A 146 5.39 -12.30 -15.27
C ASP A 146 5.23 -11.11 -14.31
N GLY A 147 4.00 -10.80 -13.91
CA GLY A 147 3.68 -9.66 -13.05
C GLY A 147 4.04 -9.91 -11.60
N ALA A 148 4.21 -8.81 -10.85
CA ALA A 148 4.50 -8.84 -9.43
C ALA A 148 3.63 -7.86 -8.65
N LEU A 149 3.21 -8.27 -7.44
CA LEU A 149 2.74 -7.37 -6.39
C LEU A 149 3.94 -6.95 -5.54
N LEU A 150 4.06 -5.67 -5.19
CA LEU A 150 4.85 -5.18 -4.07
C LEU A 150 3.92 -4.52 -3.05
N LEU A 151 3.85 -5.09 -1.86
CA LEU A 151 2.97 -4.66 -0.77
C LEU A 151 3.79 -4.35 0.47
N VAL A 152 3.45 -3.27 1.18
CA VAL A 152 4.01 -2.97 2.51
C VAL A 152 2.91 -3.06 3.57
N GLN A 153 3.26 -3.61 4.73
CA GLN A 153 2.42 -3.65 5.92
C GLN A 153 3.25 -3.61 7.19
N SER A 154 2.60 -3.37 8.34
CA SER A 154 3.17 -3.57 9.67
C SER A 154 2.98 -5.03 10.13
N GLU A 155 3.86 -5.49 11.02
CA GLU A 155 3.73 -6.77 11.75
C GLU A 155 2.37 -6.89 12.45
N LEU A 156 1.79 -5.76 12.86
CA LEU A 156 0.50 -5.70 13.56
C LEU A 156 -0.69 -6.23 12.73
N ALA A 157 -0.50 -6.36 11.42
CA ALA A 157 -1.52 -6.86 10.50
C ALA A 157 -1.27 -8.31 10.05
N ASP A 158 -0.54 -9.10 10.84
CA ASP A 158 -0.28 -10.53 10.61
C ASP A 158 0.32 -10.84 9.23
N GLU A 159 1.64 -10.78 9.15
CA GLU A 159 2.40 -11.10 7.94
C GLU A 159 2.11 -12.52 7.45
N GLN A 160 2.02 -13.50 8.36
CA GLN A 160 1.85 -14.89 7.99
C GLN A 160 0.50 -15.13 7.30
N ALA A 161 -0.55 -14.44 7.77
CA ALA A 161 -1.85 -14.48 7.11
C ALA A 161 -1.77 -13.88 5.69
N THR A 162 -0.99 -12.82 5.47
CA THR A 162 -0.79 -12.23 4.13
C THR A 162 -0.05 -13.20 3.21
N LEU A 163 1.02 -13.83 3.69
CA LEU A 163 1.77 -14.83 2.91
C LEU A 163 0.88 -16.04 2.56
N ALA A 164 0.06 -16.52 3.51
CA ALA A 164 -0.85 -17.63 3.28
C ALA A 164 -1.91 -17.29 2.22
N GLN A 165 -2.57 -16.15 2.33
CA GLN A 165 -3.59 -15.72 1.37
C GLN A 165 -3.05 -15.49 -0.03
N LEU A 166 -1.84 -14.95 -0.17
CA LEU A 166 -1.19 -14.79 -1.47
C LEU A 166 -0.90 -16.15 -2.12
N LYS A 167 -0.48 -17.17 -1.31
CA LYS A 167 -0.32 -18.54 -1.79
C LYS A 167 -1.66 -19.16 -2.22
N GLU A 168 -2.72 -18.97 -1.45
CA GLU A 168 -4.08 -19.39 -1.81
C GLU A 168 -4.58 -18.75 -3.11
N ALA A 169 -4.14 -17.51 -3.39
CA ALA A 169 -4.43 -16.83 -4.66
C ALA A 169 -3.57 -17.30 -5.84
N GLY A 170 -2.75 -18.35 -5.67
CA GLY A 170 -1.89 -18.92 -6.70
C GLY A 170 -0.59 -18.14 -6.94
N LEU A 171 -0.16 -17.37 -5.97
CA LEU A 171 1.07 -16.59 -6.05
C LEU A 171 2.16 -17.19 -5.14
N VAL A 172 3.42 -16.90 -5.46
CA VAL A 172 4.59 -17.22 -4.63
C VAL A 172 5.05 -15.94 -3.93
N PRO A 173 4.72 -15.77 -2.63
CA PRO A 173 5.13 -14.58 -1.88
C PRO A 173 6.52 -14.75 -1.27
N GLU A 174 7.26 -13.64 -1.20
CA GLU A 174 8.57 -13.52 -0.57
C GLU A 174 8.66 -12.21 0.21
N VAL A 175 9.24 -12.24 1.41
CA VAL A 175 9.57 -11.02 2.17
C VAL A 175 10.90 -10.48 1.66
N LEU A 176 10.87 -9.28 1.09
CA LEU A 176 12.04 -8.65 0.50
C LEU A 176 12.82 -7.77 1.45
N ALA A 177 12.13 -7.10 2.36
CA ALA A 177 12.73 -6.15 3.29
C ALA A 177 11.94 -6.07 4.58
N ARG A 178 12.65 -5.76 5.66
CA ARG A 178 12.12 -5.46 6.99
C ARG A 178 12.77 -4.19 7.51
N ALA A 179 12.03 -3.40 8.27
CA ALA A 179 12.56 -2.23 8.95
C ALA A 179 11.85 -2.01 10.28
N HIS A 180 12.62 -1.89 11.36
CA HIS A 180 12.10 -1.41 12.63
C HIS A 180 12.05 0.11 12.60
N VAL A 181 10.87 0.66 12.87
CA VAL A 181 10.63 2.10 12.85
C VAL A 181 9.97 2.55 14.16
N PRO A 182 10.37 3.68 14.73
CA PRO A 182 9.70 4.23 15.90
C PRO A 182 8.21 4.47 15.63
N PHE A 183 7.37 4.21 16.62
CA PHE A 183 5.93 4.45 16.47
C PHE A 183 5.63 5.84 15.94
N GLY A 184 4.88 5.91 14.86
CA GLY A 184 4.30 7.12 14.36
C GLY A 184 3.22 7.70 15.30
N PRO A 185 2.75 8.93 15.07
CA PRO A 185 1.77 9.58 15.96
C PRO A 185 0.47 8.77 16.16
N VAL A 186 0.00 8.10 15.10
CA VAL A 186 -1.23 7.29 15.16
C VAL A 186 -1.03 6.07 16.02
N LEU A 187 0.07 5.33 15.82
CA LEU A 187 0.36 4.13 16.60
C LEU A 187 0.65 4.47 18.05
N ARG A 188 1.39 5.55 18.34
CA ARG A 188 1.57 6.05 19.72
C ARG A 188 0.25 6.33 20.41
N ALA A 189 -0.69 7.00 19.74
CA ALA A 189 -2.00 7.29 20.32
C ALA A 189 -2.83 6.02 20.56
N ARG A 190 -2.60 4.95 19.81
CA ARG A 190 -3.30 3.67 19.92
C ARG A 190 -2.59 2.63 20.78
N ALA A 191 -1.33 2.85 21.14
CA ALA A 191 -0.53 1.88 21.88
C ALA A 191 -1.22 1.36 23.16
N PRO A 192 -1.89 2.18 23.99
CA PRO A 192 -2.62 1.65 25.15
C PRO A 192 -3.71 0.62 24.79
N MET A 193 -4.49 0.90 23.75
CA MET A 193 -5.53 0.00 23.25
C MET A 193 -4.94 -1.28 22.66
N LEU A 194 -3.87 -1.16 21.88
CA LEU A 194 -3.20 -2.30 21.24
C LEU A 194 -2.51 -3.20 22.28
N ARG A 195 -1.89 -2.63 23.31
CA ARG A 195 -1.35 -3.38 24.47
C ARG A 195 -2.45 -4.11 25.23
N ALA A 196 -3.57 -3.45 25.52
CA ALA A 196 -4.71 -4.10 26.19
C ALA A 196 -5.28 -5.29 25.40
N ARG A 197 -5.05 -5.32 24.08
CA ARG A 197 -5.45 -6.42 23.18
C ARG A 197 -4.34 -7.44 22.95
N GLY A 198 -3.18 -7.27 23.54
CA GLY A 198 -2.02 -8.15 23.34
C GLY A 198 -1.34 -8.05 21.97
N LEU A 199 -1.66 -7.00 21.20
CA LEU A 199 -1.07 -6.75 19.88
C LEU A 199 0.28 -6.00 19.95
N LEU A 200 0.61 -5.41 21.10
CA LEU A 200 1.89 -4.77 21.38
C LEU A 200 2.44 -5.25 22.71
N GLY A 201 3.74 -5.45 22.77
CA GLY A 201 4.45 -5.69 24.03
C GLY A 201 4.35 -4.48 24.99
N PRO A 202 4.53 -4.70 26.31
CA PRO A 202 4.38 -3.63 27.32
C PRO A 202 5.32 -2.45 27.07
N ASP A 203 6.56 -2.72 26.68
CA ASP A 203 7.62 -1.72 26.49
C ASP A 203 7.94 -1.47 25.02
N GLN A 204 7.18 -2.06 24.09
CA GLN A 204 7.41 -1.88 22.67
C GLN A 204 7.14 -0.43 22.26
N VAL A 205 8.12 0.19 21.58
CA VAL A 205 8.11 1.58 21.11
C VAL A 205 8.36 1.70 19.59
N GLU A 206 8.66 0.57 18.95
CA GLU A 206 8.91 0.44 17.52
C GLU A 206 7.97 -0.61 16.92
N GLU A 207 7.66 -0.46 15.63
CA GLU A 207 6.97 -1.47 14.84
C GLU A 207 7.89 -2.00 13.74
N GLU A 208 7.71 -3.26 13.35
CA GLU A 208 8.36 -3.81 12.17
C GLU A 208 7.46 -3.60 10.95
N LEU A 209 8.00 -2.93 9.94
CA LEU A 209 7.41 -2.85 8.60
C LEU A 209 8.03 -3.92 7.72
N VAL A 210 7.19 -4.56 6.91
CA VAL A 210 7.64 -5.59 5.97
C VAL A 210 7.20 -5.25 4.56
N VAL A 211 8.07 -5.48 3.58
CA VAL A 211 7.74 -5.42 2.15
C VAL A 211 7.67 -6.84 1.61
N ILE A 212 6.53 -7.20 1.07
CA ILE A 212 6.25 -8.50 0.48
C ILE A 212 6.15 -8.33 -1.03
N GLU A 213 6.87 -9.19 -1.77
CA GLU A 213 6.62 -9.41 -3.19
C GLU A 213 5.82 -10.69 -3.37
N ALA A 214 4.90 -10.71 -4.35
CA ALA A 214 4.25 -11.94 -4.76
C ALA A 214 4.13 -12.00 -6.29
N ARG A 215 4.42 -13.17 -6.90
CA ARG A 215 4.40 -13.41 -8.34
C ARG A 215 3.64 -14.69 -8.65
N HIS A 216 3.21 -14.87 -9.90
CA HIS A 216 2.76 -16.18 -10.35
C HIS A 216 3.90 -17.20 -10.22
N GLY A 217 3.57 -18.44 -9.80
CA GLY A 217 4.49 -19.57 -9.70
C GLY A 217 4.83 -20.18 -11.06
#